data_0a31065dce114c5ef2b6a92a48a2114f
#
_entry.id   0a31065dce114c5ef2b6a92a48a2114f
#
_cell.length_a   1.000
_cell.length_b   1.000
_cell.length_c   1.000
_cell.angle_alpha   90.00
_cell.angle_beta   90.00
_cell.angle_gamma   90.00
#
_symmetry.space_group_name_H-M   'P 1'
#
loop_
_entity.id
_entity.type
_entity.pdbx_description
1 polymer ?
#
loop_
_entity_poly.entity_id
_entity_poly.type
_entity_poly.pdbx_seq_one_letter_code
_entity_poly.pdbx_strand_id
1 'polypeptide(L)'
;SIREFLISLMILRKIKKGSKTPLRVVLIIPVVAQLVLVFGIVSYLSYKNGQASVKEIAYQLRDELTARILQQLTVTIERPYSINDIISSYVREGDIDIVTGRGEHLLWNQYKIYPSSNLIYCGTEAEGAFLGVGASNEDDDKAQIFIANESTDRYRHVYDVDETGRRSVLAEALERQYDPRVRPWYEKAKRLREVTWSDIYVDFDTFLPTISAIAPVYNQASGELLAICGSDIILSLELTEFLQNLEISESGIAFIMEPSGGLIASSTTDPITTGTGEDIKSVAAQNSDNSIISGASNFLIQTYSGLEDIQSSQWDFNLAGDRQYLEVVRFGDGYNLDWIVVLVMPESDFMEKINQS
;
A
#
# COMPACT_ATOMS: atom_id res chain seq x y z
N SER A 1 34.11 23.88 -29.35
CA SER A 1 35.44 23.27 -29.40
C SER A 1 36.47 24.36 -29.61
N ILE A 2 37.75 24.16 -29.16
CA ILE A 2 38.88 25.06 -29.34
C ILE A 2 39.03 25.53 -30.81
N ARG A 3 38.58 24.73 -31.76
CA ARG A 3 38.62 25.00 -33.19
C ARG A 3 37.67 26.13 -33.63
N GLU A 4 36.48 26.22 -33.03
CA GLU A 4 35.54 27.31 -33.32
C GLU A 4 35.96 28.63 -32.70
N PHE A 5 36.61 28.58 -31.54
CA PHE A 5 37.21 29.75 -30.88
C PHE A 5 38.34 30.35 -31.74
N LEU A 6 39.17 29.46 -32.36
CA LEU A 6 40.23 29.89 -33.26
C LEU A 6 39.68 30.47 -34.57
N ILE A 7 38.56 29.96 -35.08
CA ILE A 7 37.88 30.50 -36.28
C ILE A 7 37.29 31.90 -35.97
N SER A 8 36.70 32.10 -34.76
CA SER A 8 36.21 33.43 -34.35
C SER A 8 37.33 34.44 -34.22
N LEU A 9 38.50 34.03 -33.73
CA LEU A 9 39.71 34.89 -33.66
C LEU A 9 40.27 35.22 -35.04
N MET A 10 40.18 34.31 -36.06
CA MET A 10 40.57 34.57 -37.43
C MET A 10 39.61 35.51 -38.16
N ILE A 11 38.32 35.49 -37.82
CA ILE A 11 37.33 36.42 -38.38
C ILE A 11 37.60 37.84 -37.88
N LEU A 12 38.01 38.05 -36.62
CA LEU A 12 38.39 39.33 -36.08
C LEU A 12 39.68 39.91 -36.73
N ARG A 13 40.54 39.08 -37.30
CA ARG A 13 41.77 39.49 -37.99
C ARG A 13 41.54 40.03 -39.40
N LYS A 14 40.32 39.87 -39.95
CA LYS A 14 39.94 40.33 -41.32
C LYS A 14 39.22 41.69 -41.31
N ILE A 15 39.23 42.42 -40.20
CA ILE A 15 38.75 43.80 -40.16
C ILE A 15 39.76 44.71 -40.83
N LYS A 16 39.38 45.14 -41.98
CA LYS A 16 40.08 46.00 -42.93
C LYS A 16 40.83 47.13 -42.28
N LYS A 17 42.11 47.27 -42.56
CA LYS A 17 42.91 48.49 -42.37
C LYS A 17 42.15 49.69 -42.94
N GLY A 18 41.57 50.55 -42.04
CA GLY A 18 41.02 51.82 -42.49
C GLY A 18 39.87 52.43 -41.71
N SER A 19 39.20 51.74 -40.76
CA SER A 19 38.19 52.40 -39.93
C SER A 19 38.80 52.71 -38.53
N LYS A 20 38.79 53.99 -38.12
CA LYS A 20 39.16 54.44 -36.79
C LYS A 20 38.07 53.92 -35.82
N THR A 21 38.16 52.68 -35.37
CA THR A 21 37.32 52.17 -34.29
C THR A 21 37.57 53.01 -33.02
N PRO A 22 36.57 53.66 -32.45
CA PRO A 22 36.77 54.48 -31.27
C PRO A 22 37.37 53.60 -30.16
N LEU A 23 38.40 54.14 -29.47
CA LEU A 23 39.13 53.45 -28.40
C LEU A 23 38.17 52.82 -27.36
N ARG A 24 37.03 53.47 -27.13
CA ARG A 24 35.94 52.99 -26.23
C ARG A 24 35.37 51.62 -26.67
N VAL A 25 35.20 51.41 -27.96
CA VAL A 25 34.67 50.15 -28.51
C VAL A 25 35.65 49.00 -28.32
N VAL A 26 36.95 49.27 -28.55
CA VAL A 26 38.03 48.29 -28.38
C VAL A 26 38.22 47.87 -26.94
N LEU A 27 37.93 48.74 -25.94
CA LEU A 27 38.03 48.48 -24.52
C LEU A 27 36.74 47.85 -23.95
N ILE A 28 35.58 48.32 -24.37
CA ILE A 28 34.28 47.84 -23.79
C ILE A 28 33.88 46.48 -24.32
N ILE A 29 34.04 46.17 -25.62
CA ILE A 29 33.59 44.89 -26.19
C ILE A 29 34.26 43.69 -25.52
N PRO A 30 35.59 43.64 -25.32
CA PRO A 30 36.20 42.48 -24.64
C PRO A 30 35.72 42.31 -23.19
N VAL A 31 35.55 43.41 -22.47
CA VAL A 31 35.10 43.37 -21.07
C VAL A 31 33.65 42.85 -21.00
N VAL A 32 32.76 43.36 -21.84
CA VAL A 32 31.37 42.90 -21.91
C VAL A 32 31.30 41.42 -22.34
N ALA A 33 32.10 41.04 -23.35
CA ALA A 33 32.17 39.66 -23.80
C ALA A 33 32.67 38.70 -22.69
N GLN A 34 33.66 39.16 -21.90
CA GLN A 34 34.16 38.38 -20.76
C GLN A 34 33.13 38.29 -19.64
N LEU A 35 32.41 39.36 -19.32
CA LEU A 35 31.30 39.31 -18.35
C LEU A 35 30.19 38.37 -18.78
N VAL A 36 29.74 38.46 -20.04
CA VAL A 36 28.70 37.53 -20.58
C VAL A 36 29.15 36.08 -20.52
N LEU A 37 30.44 35.80 -20.85
CA LEU A 37 31.00 34.46 -20.76
C LEU A 37 31.03 33.95 -19.31
N VAL A 38 31.50 34.78 -18.38
CA VAL A 38 31.55 34.41 -16.94
C VAL A 38 30.13 34.17 -16.40
N PHE A 39 29.20 35.09 -16.65
CA PHE A 39 27.80 34.91 -16.24
C PHE A 39 27.17 33.69 -16.87
N GLY A 40 27.43 33.41 -18.15
CA GLY A 40 26.94 32.21 -18.83
C GLY A 40 27.49 30.92 -18.21
N ILE A 41 28.78 30.88 -17.88
CA ILE A 41 29.39 29.72 -17.21
C ILE A 41 28.81 29.53 -15.79
N VAL A 42 28.72 30.61 -15.01
CA VAL A 42 28.20 30.56 -13.64
C VAL A 42 26.72 30.10 -13.65
N SER A 43 25.89 30.68 -14.54
CA SER A 43 24.51 30.30 -14.67
C SER A 43 24.35 28.81 -15.09
N TYR A 44 25.17 28.36 -16.02
CA TYR A 44 25.18 26.95 -16.43
C TYR A 44 25.58 26.01 -15.30
N LEU A 45 26.62 26.33 -14.55
CA LEU A 45 27.08 25.54 -13.40
C LEU A 45 26.05 25.55 -12.27
N SER A 46 25.46 26.73 -11.97
CA SER A 46 24.40 26.83 -10.97
C SER A 46 23.18 26.00 -11.33
N TYR A 47 22.75 26.06 -12.60
CA TYR A 47 21.63 25.24 -13.08
C TYR A 47 21.93 23.73 -12.96
N LYS A 48 23.13 23.30 -13.39
CA LYS A 48 23.54 21.90 -13.31
C LYS A 48 23.66 21.40 -11.86
N ASN A 49 24.22 22.23 -10.97
CA ASN A 49 24.33 21.90 -9.56
C ASN A 49 22.94 21.88 -8.89
N GLY A 50 22.04 22.81 -9.27
CA GLY A 50 20.66 22.82 -8.81
C GLY A 50 19.93 21.51 -9.15
N GLN A 51 20.00 21.05 -10.41
CA GLN A 51 19.41 19.78 -10.81
C GLN A 51 19.98 18.57 -10.05
N ALA A 52 21.30 18.56 -9.80
CA ALA A 52 21.92 17.48 -9.03
C ALA A 52 21.43 17.45 -7.58
N SER A 53 21.27 18.62 -6.95
CA SER A 53 20.75 18.74 -5.59
C SER A 53 19.28 18.32 -5.48
N VAL A 54 18.46 18.68 -6.47
CA VAL A 54 17.05 18.23 -6.55
C VAL A 54 16.96 16.73 -6.59
N LYS A 55 17.74 16.13 -7.48
CA LYS A 55 17.76 14.67 -7.65
C LYS A 55 18.15 13.96 -6.36
N GLU A 56 19.14 14.47 -5.64
CA GLU A 56 19.58 13.94 -4.36
C GLU A 56 18.49 14.02 -3.30
N ILE A 57 17.80 15.17 -3.18
CA ILE A 57 16.69 15.35 -2.24
C ILE A 57 15.53 14.41 -2.59
N ALA A 58 15.17 14.28 -3.86
CA ALA A 58 14.13 13.39 -4.32
C ALA A 58 14.44 11.92 -3.96
N TYR A 59 15.69 11.51 -4.12
CA TYR A 59 16.12 10.15 -3.78
C TYR A 59 16.06 9.90 -2.26
N GLN A 60 16.56 10.84 -1.45
CA GLN A 60 16.50 10.71 0.01
C GLN A 60 15.05 10.64 0.52
N LEU A 61 14.18 11.52 0.01
CA LEU A 61 12.76 11.50 0.37
C LEU A 61 12.09 10.20 -0.03
N ARG A 62 12.36 9.69 -1.23
CA ARG A 62 11.85 8.43 -1.73
C ARG A 62 12.25 7.26 -0.83
N ASP A 63 13.55 7.15 -0.51
CA ASP A 63 14.07 6.08 0.34
C ASP A 63 13.44 6.15 1.76
N GLU A 64 13.26 7.34 2.33
CA GLU A 64 12.60 7.54 3.63
C GLU A 64 11.13 7.13 3.58
N LEU A 65 10.39 7.57 2.58
CA LEU A 65 8.97 7.25 2.43
C LEU A 65 8.75 5.74 2.21
N THR A 66 9.57 5.13 1.37
CA THR A 66 9.52 3.68 1.16
C THR A 66 9.81 2.92 2.44
N ALA A 67 10.81 3.32 3.22
CA ALA A 67 11.09 2.71 4.52
C ALA A 67 9.91 2.84 5.50
N ARG A 68 9.24 4.00 5.53
CA ARG A 68 8.04 4.22 6.36
C ARG A 68 6.88 3.34 5.91
N ILE A 69 6.65 3.20 4.59
CA ILE A 69 5.61 2.31 4.06
C ILE A 69 5.88 0.86 4.46
N LEU A 70 7.10 0.38 4.26
CA LEU A 70 7.49 -0.98 4.60
C LEU A 70 7.39 -1.25 6.11
N GLN A 71 7.77 -0.29 6.94
CA GLN A 71 7.62 -0.40 8.39
C GLN A 71 6.15 -0.51 8.80
N GLN A 72 5.29 0.32 8.24
CA GLN A 72 3.86 0.26 8.53
C GLN A 72 3.24 -1.06 8.07
N LEU A 73 3.56 -1.50 6.85
CA LEU A 73 3.12 -2.80 6.34
C LEU A 73 3.54 -3.95 7.26
N THR A 74 4.80 -3.97 7.69
CA THR A 74 5.31 -4.99 8.62
C THR A 74 4.48 -5.02 9.90
N VAL A 75 4.26 -3.85 10.53
CA VAL A 75 3.47 -3.75 11.76
C VAL A 75 2.02 -4.19 11.55
N THR A 76 1.40 -3.77 10.44
CA THR A 76 0.00 -4.11 10.12
C THR A 76 -0.17 -5.60 9.88
N ILE A 77 0.81 -6.26 9.26
CA ILE A 77 0.74 -7.68 8.87
C ILE A 77 1.16 -8.63 9.99
N GLU A 78 2.11 -8.26 10.85
CA GLU A 78 2.56 -9.13 11.95
C GLU A 78 1.53 -9.27 13.08
N ARG A 79 0.73 -8.25 13.32
CA ARG A 79 -0.29 -8.25 14.39
C ARG A 79 -1.33 -9.37 14.29
N PRO A 80 -2.00 -9.59 13.13
CA PRO A 80 -2.97 -10.65 12.97
C PRO A 80 -2.43 -12.05 13.27
N TYR A 81 -1.17 -12.32 12.97
CA TYR A 81 -0.54 -13.61 13.31
C TYR A 81 -0.43 -13.81 14.82
N SER A 82 0.01 -12.78 15.54
CA SER A 82 0.11 -12.84 17.00
C SER A 82 -1.25 -13.06 17.66
N ILE A 83 -2.30 -12.41 17.14
CA ILE A 83 -3.68 -12.62 17.59
C ILE A 83 -4.10 -14.05 17.34
N ASN A 84 -3.92 -14.54 16.11
CA ASN A 84 -4.33 -15.89 15.72
C ASN A 84 -3.61 -16.98 16.52
N ASP A 85 -2.35 -16.80 16.88
CA ASP A 85 -1.62 -17.76 17.73
C ASP A 85 -2.25 -17.84 19.14
N ILE A 86 -2.58 -16.70 19.74
CA ILE A 86 -3.22 -16.61 21.04
C ILE A 86 -4.62 -17.25 21.03
N ILE A 87 -5.49 -16.84 20.08
CA ILE A 87 -6.86 -17.37 20.04
C ILE A 87 -6.91 -18.85 19.66
N SER A 88 -5.98 -19.30 18.82
CA SER A 88 -5.84 -20.73 18.47
C SER A 88 -5.46 -21.57 19.69
N SER A 89 -4.64 -21.05 20.61
CA SER A 89 -4.33 -21.76 21.86
C SER A 89 -5.56 -21.87 22.76
N TYR A 90 -6.33 -20.79 22.91
CA TYR A 90 -7.58 -20.82 23.70
C TYR A 90 -8.62 -21.80 23.14
N VAL A 91 -8.75 -21.88 21.80
CA VAL A 91 -9.63 -22.86 21.18
C VAL A 91 -9.14 -24.29 21.41
N ARG A 92 -7.84 -24.53 21.28
CA ARG A 92 -7.21 -25.85 21.46
C ARG A 92 -7.32 -26.36 22.89
N GLU A 93 -7.20 -25.46 23.87
CA GLU A 93 -7.28 -25.74 25.30
C GLU A 93 -8.74 -25.83 25.79
N GLY A 94 -9.69 -25.41 24.97
CA GLY A 94 -11.12 -25.42 25.29
C GLY A 94 -11.56 -24.22 26.13
N ASP A 95 -10.76 -23.18 26.27
CA ASP A 95 -11.13 -21.94 26.94
C ASP A 95 -12.13 -21.13 26.11
N ILE A 96 -12.01 -21.21 24.78
CA ILE A 96 -13.00 -20.73 23.83
C ILE A 96 -13.74 -21.92 23.24
N ASP A 97 -15.06 -21.92 23.40
CA ASP A 97 -15.99 -22.84 22.75
C ASP A 97 -16.80 -22.06 21.71
N ILE A 98 -16.43 -22.24 20.45
CA ILE A 98 -17.00 -21.50 19.31
C ILE A 98 -18.49 -21.85 19.13
N VAL A 99 -18.89 -23.08 19.44
CA VAL A 99 -20.27 -23.55 19.26
C VAL A 99 -21.24 -22.87 20.20
N THR A 100 -20.86 -22.76 21.48
CA THR A 100 -21.69 -22.12 22.52
C THR A 100 -21.40 -20.63 22.67
N GLY A 101 -20.28 -20.15 22.17
CA GLY A 101 -19.78 -18.79 22.39
C GLY A 101 -19.14 -18.58 23.75
N ARG A 102 -18.92 -19.66 24.54
CA ARG A 102 -18.21 -19.56 25.82
C ARG A 102 -16.77 -19.10 25.58
N GLY A 103 -16.29 -18.15 26.36
CA GLY A 103 -14.96 -17.60 26.22
C GLY A 103 -14.88 -16.40 25.27
N GLU A 104 -15.98 -15.89 24.74
CA GLU A 104 -16.06 -14.74 23.82
C GLU A 104 -15.32 -13.49 24.33
N HIS A 105 -15.29 -13.28 25.66
CA HIS A 105 -14.54 -12.18 26.28
C HIS A 105 -13.03 -12.26 26.04
N LEU A 106 -12.48 -13.44 25.74
CA LEU A 106 -11.06 -13.61 25.40
C LEU A 106 -10.78 -13.04 23.99
N LEU A 107 -11.70 -13.24 23.02
CA LEU A 107 -11.63 -12.60 21.72
C LEU A 107 -11.75 -11.07 21.85
N TRP A 108 -12.72 -10.61 22.65
CA TRP A 108 -12.91 -9.19 22.89
C TRP A 108 -11.68 -8.53 23.52
N ASN A 109 -10.99 -9.20 24.47
CA ASN A 109 -9.75 -8.70 25.04
C ASN A 109 -8.65 -8.54 23.97
N GLN A 110 -8.54 -9.48 23.02
CA GLN A 110 -7.60 -9.35 21.90
C GLN A 110 -7.99 -8.19 20.99
N TYR A 111 -9.27 -8.07 20.63
CA TYR A 111 -9.77 -6.99 19.81
C TYR A 111 -9.51 -5.60 20.44
N LYS A 112 -9.70 -5.45 21.75
CA LYS A 112 -9.37 -4.18 22.46
C LYS A 112 -7.91 -3.79 22.42
N ILE A 113 -7.00 -4.76 22.37
CA ILE A 113 -5.57 -4.51 22.26
C ILE A 113 -5.20 -4.11 20.81
N TYR A 114 -5.93 -4.64 19.84
CA TYR A 114 -5.67 -4.46 18.42
C TYR A 114 -6.94 -4.08 17.65
N PRO A 115 -7.49 -2.89 17.88
CA PRO A 115 -8.76 -2.47 17.27
C PRO A 115 -8.65 -2.26 15.74
N SER A 116 -7.43 -2.22 15.20
CA SER A 116 -7.19 -2.19 13.75
C SER A 116 -7.52 -3.51 13.03
N SER A 117 -7.68 -4.62 13.77
CA SER A 117 -8.26 -5.83 13.19
C SER A 117 -9.77 -5.64 13.08
N ASN A 118 -10.30 -5.54 11.86
CA ASN A 118 -11.74 -5.31 11.67
C ASN A 118 -12.60 -6.40 12.34
N LEU A 119 -12.18 -7.66 12.22
CA LEU A 119 -12.83 -8.81 12.81
C LEU A 119 -11.80 -9.86 13.24
N ILE A 120 -11.94 -10.38 14.47
CA ILE A 120 -11.17 -11.51 15.00
C ILE A 120 -12.15 -12.66 15.24
N TYR A 121 -11.89 -13.84 14.69
CA TYR A 121 -12.90 -14.89 14.67
C TYR A 121 -12.33 -16.30 14.56
N CYS A 122 -13.18 -17.28 14.82
CA CYS A 122 -12.94 -18.69 14.54
C CYS A 122 -14.21 -19.37 13.98
N GLY A 123 -13.99 -20.36 13.09
CA GLY A 123 -15.05 -21.22 12.58
C GLY A 123 -14.72 -22.69 12.80
N THR A 124 -15.69 -23.51 13.26
CA THR A 124 -15.48 -24.96 13.50
C THR A 124 -15.60 -25.79 12.23
N GLU A 125 -14.83 -26.87 12.15
CA GLU A 125 -14.93 -27.84 11.05
C GLU A 125 -16.19 -28.72 11.16
N ALA A 126 -16.47 -29.25 12.34
CA ALA A 126 -17.53 -30.24 12.52
C ALA A 126 -18.92 -29.59 12.37
N GLU A 127 -19.22 -28.57 13.16
CA GLU A 127 -20.55 -27.99 13.23
C GLU A 127 -20.74 -26.84 12.25
N GLY A 128 -19.64 -26.23 11.69
CA GLY A 128 -19.72 -24.99 10.92
C GLY A 128 -20.22 -23.81 11.74
N ALA A 129 -19.92 -23.83 13.05
CA ALA A 129 -20.22 -22.73 13.93
C ALA A 129 -19.18 -21.62 13.75
N PHE A 130 -19.60 -20.36 13.97
CA PHE A 130 -18.78 -19.17 13.88
C PHE A 130 -18.93 -18.33 15.14
N LEU A 131 -17.82 -17.84 15.63
CA LEU A 131 -17.74 -16.85 16.72
C LEU A 131 -16.68 -15.81 16.35
N GLY A 132 -17.05 -14.53 16.41
CA GLY A 132 -16.15 -13.43 16.14
C GLY A 132 -16.41 -12.21 17.01
N VAL A 133 -15.43 -11.30 17.07
CA VAL A 133 -15.52 -9.98 17.68
C VAL A 133 -14.91 -8.97 16.73
N GLY A 134 -15.60 -7.89 16.47
CA GLY A 134 -15.17 -6.85 15.54
C GLY A 134 -15.84 -5.52 15.77
N ALA A 135 -15.58 -4.56 14.89
CA ALA A 135 -16.20 -3.24 14.92
C ALA A 135 -17.71 -3.32 14.65
N SER A 136 -18.45 -2.39 15.23
CA SER A 136 -19.85 -2.18 14.88
C SER A 136 -19.94 -1.43 13.53
N ASN A 137 -20.91 -1.82 12.71
CA ASN A 137 -21.19 -1.09 11.46
C ASN A 137 -21.75 0.33 11.66
N GLU A 138 -22.26 0.63 12.88
CA GLU A 138 -22.88 1.92 13.20
C GLU A 138 -21.94 2.87 13.98
N ASP A 139 -20.98 2.30 14.69
CA ASP A 139 -20.08 3.05 15.59
C ASP A 139 -18.74 2.29 15.72
N ASP A 140 -17.74 2.75 14.98
CA ASP A 140 -16.41 2.13 14.92
C ASP A 140 -15.71 2.02 16.30
N ASP A 141 -16.11 2.86 17.26
CA ASP A 141 -15.58 2.81 18.63
C ASP A 141 -16.19 1.67 19.48
N LYS A 142 -17.22 0.99 18.98
CA LYS A 142 -17.88 -0.11 19.66
C LYS A 142 -17.54 -1.47 19.07
N ALA A 143 -17.18 -2.39 19.96
CA ALA A 143 -17.05 -3.80 19.59
C ALA A 143 -18.41 -4.50 19.66
N GLN A 144 -18.61 -5.45 18.75
CA GLN A 144 -19.75 -6.36 18.74
C GLN A 144 -19.28 -7.82 18.64
N ILE A 145 -20.12 -8.73 19.13
CA ILE A 145 -19.92 -10.19 19.04
C ILE A 145 -20.81 -10.75 17.96
N PHE A 146 -20.21 -11.52 17.07
CA PHE A 146 -20.85 -12.15 15.91
C PHE A 146 -20.92 -13.66 16.11
N ILE A 147 -22.12 -14.25 16.02
CA ILE A 147 -22.33 -15.69 16.19
C ILE A 147 -23.21 -16.23 15.05
N ALA A 148 -22.80 -17.36 14.50
CA ALA A 148 -23.66 -18.19 13.65
C ALA A 148 -23.45 -19.66 14.04
N ASN A 149 -24.50 -20.33 14.49
CA ASN A 149 -24.45 -21.72 14.91
C ASN A 149 -25.85 -22.37 14.77
N GLU A 150 -26.03 -23.55 15.29
CA GLU A 150 -27.31 -24.24 15.23
C GLU A 150 -28.42 -23.51 16.02
N SER A 151 -28.08 -22.85 17.15
CA SER A 151 -29.06 -22.10 17.96
C SER A 151 -29.54 -20.80 17.30
N THR A 152 -28.85 -20.31 16.30
CA THR A 152 -29.26 -19.16 15.47
C THR A 152 -29.80 -19.56 14.11
N ASP A 153 -30.12 -20.86 13.89
CA ASP A 153 -30.44 -21.42 12.58
C ASP A 153 -29.41 -21.07 11.49
N ARG A 154 -28.13 -20.90 11.90
CA ARG A 154 -26.99 -20.42 11.09
C ARG A 154 -27.15 -19.01 10.54
N TYR A 155 -28.12 -18.24 10.99
CA TYR A 155 -28.14 -16.80 10.73
C TYR A 155 -27.08 -16.11 11.61
N ARG A 156 -26.42 -15.11 11.03
CA ARG A 156 -25.41 -14.35 11.77
C ARG A 156 -26.12 -13.37 12.70
N HIS A 157 -26.03 -13.63 14.00
CA HIS A 157 -26.52 -12.76 15.05
C HIS A 157 -25.41 -11.86 15.54
N VAL A 158 -25.69 -10.58 15.69
CA VAL A 158 -24.78 -9.53 16.16
C VAL A 158 -25.27 -9.06 17.53
N TYR A 159 -24.38 -9.07 18.51
CA TYR A 159 -24.69 -8.69 19.88
C TYR A 159 -23.81 -7.54 20.34
N ASP A 160 -24.40 -6.60 21.05
CA ASP A 160 -23.63 -5.62 21.81
C ASP A 160 -22.84 -6.30 22.92
N VAL A 161 -21.72 -5.69 23.30
CA VAL A 161 -20.81 -6.19 24.32
C VAL A 161 -20.98 -5.41 25.60
N ASP A 162 -21.03 -6.10 26.75
CA ASP A 162 -21.00 -5.46 28.05
C ASP A 162 -19.58 -5.08 28.49
N GLU A 163 -19.46 -4.42 29.66
CA GLU A 163 -18.17 -3.98 30.20
C GLU A 163 -17.19 -5.13 30.51
N THR A 164 -17.70 -6.37 30.57
CA THR A 164 -16.89 -7.58 30.82
C THR A 164 -16.49 -8.34 29.54
N GLY A 165 -16.90 -7.83 28.38
CA GLY A 165 -16.60 -8.48 27.09
C GLY A 165 -17.54 -9.62 26.72
N ARG A 166 -18.76 -9.63 27.28
CA ARG A 166 -19.78 -10.67 27.03
C ARG A 166 -20.93 -10.11 26.24
N ARG A 167 -21.60 -11.00 25.52
CA ARG A 167 -22.85 -10.66 24.82
C ARG A 167 -23.88 -10.08 25.78
N SER A 168 -24.51 -9.00 25.39
CA SER A 168 -25.60 -8.36 26.15
C SER A 168 -26.89 -8.38 25.35
N VAL A 169 -27.13 -7.39 24.51
CA VAL A 169 -28.36 -7.24 23.73
C VAL A 169 -28.13 -7.69 22.29
N LEU A 170 -29.10 -8.41 21.72
CA LEU A 170 -29.11 -8.69 20.29
C LEU A 170 -29.36 -7.39 19.54
N ALA A 171 -28.33 -6.90 18.84
CA ALA A 171 -28.40 -5.68 18.05
C ALA A 171 -29.02 -5.95 16.68
N GLU A 172 -28.62 -7.04 16.03
CA GLU A 172 -29.06 -7.40 14.70
C GLU A 172 -29.07 -8.92 14.49
N ALA A 173 -30.00 -9.41 13.66
CA ALA A 173 -29.98 -10.75 13.09
C ALA A 173 -29.99 -10.60 11.56
N LEU A 174 -28.86 -10.94 10.90
CA LEU A 174 -28.75 -10.83 9.45
C LEU A 174 -29.71 -11.79 8.75
N GLU A 175 -30.30 -11.36 7.64
CA GLU A 175 -31.30 -12.15 6.89
C GLU A 175 -30.69 -13.29 6.05
N ARG A 176 -29.38 -13.52 6.14
CA ARG A 176 -28.68 -14.58 5.40
C ARG A 176 -27.89 -15.49 6.32
N GLN A 177 -27.92 -16.78 5.98
CA GLN A 177 -27.17 -17.79 6.70
C GLN A 177 -25.67 -17.66 6.44
N TYR A 178 -24.88 -18.02 7.44
CA TYR A 178 -23.42 -18.01 7.38
C TYR A 178 -22.85 -19.37 7.76
N ASP A 179 -22.12 -19.97 6.85
CA ASP A 179 -21.29 -21.14 7.10
C ASP A 179 -19.81 -20.75 6.83
N PRO A 180 -18.94 -20.74 7.85
CA PRO A 180 -17.54 -20.37 7.67
C PRO A 180 -16.82 -21.30 6.67
N ARG A 181 -17.23 -22.56 6.56
CA ARG A 181 -16.52 -23.59 5.78
C ARG A 181 -16.55 -23.36 4.27
N VAL A 182 -17.52 -22.57 3.78
CA VAL A 182 -17.62 -22.19 2.36
C VAL A 182 -17.00 -20.82 2.07
N ARG A 183 -16.37 -20.19 3.06
CA ARG A 183 -15.73 -18.90 2.87
C ARG A 183 -14.30 -19.06 2.34
N PRO A 184 -13.82 -18.13 1.49
CA PRO A 184 -12.50 -18.22 0.86
C PRO A 184 -11.34 -18.40 1.85
N TRP A 185 -11.39 -17.67 2.97
CA TRP A 185 -10.40 -17.76 4.04
C TRP A 185 -10.35 -19.17 4.67
N TYR A 186 -11.51 -19.78 4.90
CA TYR A 186 -11.60 -21.11 5.50
C TYR A 186 -11.09 -22.20 4.55
N GLU A 187 -11.56 -22.19 3.31
CA GLU A 187 -11.16 -23.14 2.29
C GLU A 187 -9.66 -23.12 2.02
N LYS A 188 -9.05 -21.92 1.99
CA LYS A 188 -7.60 -21.78 1.77
C LYS A 188 -6.79 -22.37 2.93
N ALA A 189 -7.12 -22.03 4.18
CA ALA A 189 -6.42 -22.59 5.35
C ALA A 189 -6.56 -24.10 5.46
N LYS A 190 -7.76 -24.64 5.20
CA LYS A 190 -8.05 -26.08 5.19
C LYS A 190 -7.24 -26.81 4.11
N ARG A 191 -7.08 -26.22 2.93
CA ARG A 191 -6.32 -26.78 1.81
C ARG A 191 -4.82 -26.78 2.08
N LEU A 192 -4.27 -25.67 2.55
CA LEU A 192 -2.82 -25.49 2.77
C LEU A 192 -2.37 -26.14 4.08
N ARG A 193 -3.24 -26.23 5.09
CA ARG A 193 -2.97 -26.81 6.40
C ARG A 193 -1.88 -26.08 7.20
N GLU A 194 -1.65 -24.83 6.90
CA GLU A 194 -0.63 -23.98 7.53
C GLU A 194 -1.17 -22.57 7.78
N VAL A 195 -0.47 -21.81 8.62
CA VAL A 195 -0.75 -20.38 8.83
C VAL A 195 -0.41 -19.65 7.54
N THR A 196 -1.35 -18.83 7.05
CA THR A 196 -1.20 -18.15 5.77
C THR A 196 -2.10 -16.93 5.68
N TRP A 197 -2.02 -16.19 4.58
CA TRP A 197 -3.03 -15.18 4.21
C TRP A 197 -4.08 -15.76 3.26
N SER A 198 -5.31 -15.28 3.38
CA SER A 198 -6.34 -15.55 2.36
C SER A 198 -5.97 -14.87 1.04
N ASP A 199 -6.64 -15.22 -0.04
CA ASP A 199 -6.73 -14.34 -1.19
C ASP A 199 -7.61 -13.14 -0.82
N ILE A 200 -7.57 -12.03 -1.59
CA ILE A 200 -8.50 -10.92 -1.40
C ILE A 200 -9.91 -11.42 -1.69
N TYR A 201 -10.83 -11.18 -0.78
CA TYR A 201 -12.23 -11.55 -0.91
C TYR A 201 -13.14 -10.44 -0.38
N VAL A 202 -14.43 -10.59 -0.61
CA VAL A 202 -15.44 -9.65 -0.10
C VAL A 202 -15.87 -10.07 1.28
N ASP A 203 -15.71 -9.18 2.26
CA ASP A 203 -16.20 -9.41 3.61
C ASP A 203 -17.72 -9.60 3.63
N PHE A 204 -18.18 -10.45 4.53
CA PHE A 204 -19.58 -10.84 4.59
C PHE A 204 -20.50 -9.74 5.12
N ASP A 205 -20.03 -8.91 6.02
CA ASP A 205 -20.84 -7.89 6.69
C ASP A 205 -20.70 -6.53 6.00
N THR A 206 -19.47 -6.11 5.73
CA THR A 206 -19.15 -4.78 5.19
C THR A 206 -19.20 -4.70 3.67
N PHE A 207 -19.13 -5.83 2.97
CA PHE A 207 -18.97 -5.91 1.51
C PHE A 207 -17.71 -5.19 0.98
N LEU A 208 -16.69 -5.03 1.83
CA LEU A 208 -15.43 -4.41 1.46
C LEU A 208 -14.35 -5.45 1.12
N PRO A 209 -13.39 -5.11 0.27
CA PRO A 209 -12.24 -5.96 -0.03
C PRO A 209 -11.41 -6.20 1.23
N THR A 210 -11.25 -7.45 1.57
CA THR A 210 -10.66 -7.90 2.82
C THR A 210 -9.62 -8.99 2.56
N ILE A 211 -8.60 -9.01 3.38
CA ILE A 211 -7.61 -10.09 3.48
C ILE A 211 -7.55 -10.56 4.92
N SER A 212 -7.45 -11.88 5.12
CA SER A 212 -7.38 -12.47 6.46
C SER A 212 -6.06 -13.18 6.69
N ALA A 213 -5.41 -12.89 7.80
CA ALA A 213 -4.46 -13.85 8.35
C ALA A 213 -5.24 -15.04 8.94
N ILE A 214 -4.90 -16.25 8.56
CA ILE A 214 -5.67 -17.47 8.89
C ILE A 214 -4.78 -18.55 9.46
N ALA A 215 -5.27 -19.21 10.52
CA ALA A 215 -4.54 -20.23 11.25
C ALA A 215 -5.43 -21.46 11.51
N PRO A 216 -5.10 -22.63 10.95
CA PRO A 216 -5.82 -23.86 11.26
C PRO A 216 -5.45 -24.39 12.66
N VAL A 217 -6.46 -24.76 13.43
CA VAL A 217 -6.34 -25.27 14.80
C VAL A 217 -6.58 -26.77 14.80
N TYR A 218 -5.56 -27.54 15.17
CA TYR A 218 -5.61 -29.00 15.21
C TYR A 218 -5.62 -29.52 16.64
N ASN A 219 -6.33 -30.62 16.85
CA ASN A 219 -6.19 -31.44 18.05
C ASN A 219 -4.80 -32.07 18.06
N GLN A 220 -4.00 -31.80 19.10
CA GLN A 220 -2.63 -32.30 19.18
C GLN A 220 -2.51 -33.83 19.27
N ALA A 221 -3.52 -34.50 19.84
CA ALA A 221 -3.48 -35.94 20.02
C ALA A 221 -3.97 -36.72 18.77
N SER A 222 -5.07 -36.25 18.13
CA SER A 222 -5.68 -36.94 16.96
C SER A 222 -5.17 -36.37 15.62
N GLY A 223 -4.65 -35.16 15.57
CA GLY A 223 -4.33 -34.47 14.32
C GLY A 223 -5.56 -33.96 13.54
N GLU A 224 -6.75 -34.04 14.14
CA GLU A 224 -8.00 -33.61 13.54
C GLU A 224 -8.11 -32.08 13.51
N LEU A 225 -8.64 -31.51 12.43
CA LEU A 225 -8.92 -30.09 12.33
C LEU A 225 -10.14 -29.76 13.21
N LEU A 226 -9.93 -28.92 14.24
CA LEU A 226 -10.98 -28.46 15.12
C LEU A 226 -11.68 -27.22 14.57
N ALA A 227 -10.88 -26.23 14.19
CA ALA A 227 -11.36 -24.93 13.74
C ALA A 227 -10.31 -24.26 12.85
N ILE A 228 -10.71 -23.19 12.20
CA ILE A 228 -9.80 -22.20 11.60
C ILE A 228 -10.11 -20.85 12.25
N CYS A 229 -9.07 -20.19 12.77
CA CYS A 229 -9.16 -18.84 13.31
C CYS A 229 -8.60 -17.84 12.32
N GLY A 230 -9.11 -16.60 12.36
CA GLY A 230 -8.70 -15.55 11.45
C GLY A 230 -8.79 -14.15 12.07
N SER A 231 -8.02 -13.25 11.48
CA SER A 231 -8.07 -11.82 11.77
C SER A 231 -8.07 -11.05 10.45
N ASP A 232 -9.07 -10.19 10.28
CA ASP A 232 -9.33 -9.46 9.04
C ASP A 232 -8.68 -8.09 9.01
N ILE A 233 -8.18 -7.73 7.84
CA ILE A 233 -7.76 -6.38 7.46
C ILE A 233 -8.61 -5.92 6.30
N ILE A 234 -9.36 -4.84 6.47
CA ILE A 234 -10.06 -4.17 5.37
C ILE A 234 -9.06 -3.27 4.66
N LEU A 235 -8.74 -3.63 3.41
CA LEU A 235 -7.66 -3.00 2.64
C LEU A 235 -7.88 -1.50 2.40
N SER A 236 -9.13 -1.09 2.16
CA SER A 236 -9.49 0.31 1.92
C SER A 236 -9.38 1.20 3.15
N LEU A 237 -9.56 0.66 4.35
CA LEU A 237 -9.52 1.43 5.59
C LEU A 237 -8.09 1.55 6.14
N GLU A 238 -7.40 0.43 6.30
CA GLU A 238 -6.08 0.41 6.95
C GLU A 238 -4.95 0.95 6.06
N LEU A 239 -4.80 0.37 4.87
CA LEU A 239 -3.65 0.67 4.02
C LEU A 239 -3.86 1.91 3.16
N THR A 240 -5.06 2.12 2.64
CA THR A 240 -5.35 3.29 1.82
C THR A 240 -5.34 4.57 2.66
N GLU A 241 -5.97 4.58 3.83
CA GLU A 241 -5.92 5.73 4.74
C GLU A 241 -4.48 6.07 5.15
N PHE A 242 -3.68 5.07 5.47
CA PHE A 242 -2.26 5.29 5.76
C PHE A 242 -1.52 5.94 4.59
N LEU A 243 -1.68 5.42 3.37
CA LEU A 243 -1.01 5.97 2.19
C LEU A 243 -1.49 7.39 1.86
N GLN A 244 -2.78 7.69 2.03
CA GLN A 244 -3.35 9.03 1.82
C GLN A 244 -2.83 10.07 2.81
N ASN A 245 -2.46 9.65 4.01
CA ASN A 245 -1.88 10.51 5.04
C ASN A 245 -0.35 10.71 4.90
N LEU A 246 0.29 10.07 3.92
CA LEU A 246 1.70 10.30 3.64
C LEU A 246 1.91 11.62 2.88
N GLU A 247 2.78 12.46 3.40
CA GLU A 247 3.27 13.64 2.68
C GLU A 247 4.36 13.22 1.68
N ILE A 248 3.96 12.81 0.47
CA ILE A 248 4.88 12.32 -0.55
C ILE A 248 5.57 13.51 -1.25
N SER A 249 4.85 14.18 -2.12
CA SER A 249 5.20 15.43 -2.79
C SER A 249 3.88 16.01 -3.32
N GLU A 250 3.87 17.14 -4.01
CA GLU A 250 2.62 17.80 -4.42
C GLU A 250 1.72 16.91 -5.27
N SER A 251 2.32 16.17 -6.21
CA SER A 251 1.62 15.22 -7.08
C SER A 251 2.17 13.78 -7.02
N GLY A 252 3.04 13.51 -6.03
CA GLY A 252 3.59 12.18 -5.81
C GLY A 252 2.55 11.17 -5.32
N ILE A 253 2.68 9.91 -5.74
CA ILE A 253 1.72 8.85 -5.48
C ILE A 253 2.45 7.62 -4.96
N ALA A 254 1.85 6.97 -3.95
CA ALA A 254 2.20 5.63 -3.52
C ALA A 254 1.02 4.68 -3.74
N PHE A 255 1.28 3.48 -4.19
CA PHE A 255 0.28 2.43 -4.29
C PHE A 255 0.88 1.05 -4.05
N ILE A 256 0.01 0.12 -3.67
CA ILE A 256 0.35 -1.28 -3.42
C ILE A 256 -0.49 -2.13 -4.37
N MET A 257 0.13 -3.12 -4.98
CA MET A 257 -0.55 -4.05 -5.87
C MET A 257 -0.05 -5.49 -5.66
N GLU A 258 -0.85 -6.45 -6.08
CA GLU A 258 -0.42 -7.85 -6.20
C GLU A 258 0.45 -8.07 -7.45
N PRO A 259 1.24 -9.15 -7.52
CA PRO A 259 1.94 -9.54 -8.76
C PRO A 259 1.00 -9.77 -9.94
N SER A 260 -0.27 -10.10 -9.70
CA SER A 260 -1.34 -10.16 -10.70
C SER A 260 -1.67 -8.81 -11.34
N GLY A 261 -1.23 -7.70 -10.69
CA GLY A 261 -1.51 -6.33 -11.07
C GLY A 261 -2.75 -5.73 -10.40
N GLY A 262 -3.47 -6.48 -9.57
CA GLY A 262 -4.61 -5.97 -8.81
C GLY A 262 -4.20 -4.96 -7.74
N LEU A 263 -4.82 -3.77 -7.73
CA LEU A 263 -4.58 -2.76 -6.69
C LEU A 263 -5.10 -3.23 -5.32
N ILE A 264 -4.31 -2.99 -4.29
CA ILE A 264 -4.60 -3.29 -2.89
C ILE A 264 -4.89 -2.00 -2.13
N ALA A 265 -4.07 -0.97 -2.34
CA ALA A 265 -4.17 0.33 -1.68
C ALA A 265 -3.55 1.42 -2.56
N SER A 266 -3.99 2.66 -2.38
CA SER A 266 -3.46 3.83 -3.09
C SER A 266 -3.52 5.07 -2.22
N SER A 267 -2.56 5.96 -2.39
CA SER A 267 -2.59 7.30 -1.79
C SER A 267 -3.57 8.25 -2.49
N THR A 268 -4.17 7.82 -3.60
CA THR A 268 -5.16 8.62 -4.34
C THR A 268 -6.59 8.31 -3.87
N THR A 269 -7.53 9.16 -4.27
CA THR A 269 -8.97 8.93 -4.04
C THR A 269 -9.63 8.10 -5.13
N ASP A 270 -8.87 7.68 -6.15
CA ASP A 270 -9.39 6.87 -7.23
C ASP A 270 -9.77 5.46 -6.73
N PRO A 271 -10.83 4.85 -7.28
CA PRO A 271 -11.26 3.53 -6.85
C PRO A 271 -10.18 2.47 -7.09
N ILE A 272 -9.87 1.68 -6.06
CA ILE A 272 -8.98 0.51 -6.16
C ILE A 272 -9.75 -0.78 -6.47
N THR A 273 -11.08 -0.71 -6.43
CA THR A 273 -11.97 -1.84 -6.72
C THR A 273 -13.06 -1.44 -7.70
N THR A 274 -13.62 -2.43 -8.40
CA THR A 274 -14.75 -2.29 -9.31
C THR A 274 -15.76 -3.40 -9.07
N GLY A 275 -17.02 -3.18 -9.42
CA GLY A 275 -18.11 -4.11 -9.16
C GLY A 275 -18.91 -3.73 -7.90
N THR A 276 -19.87 -4.56 -7.53
CA THR A 276 -20.75 -4.38 -6.35
C THR A 276 -21.04 -5.70 -5.68
N GLY A 277 -21.26 -5.69 -4.37
CA GLY A 277 -21.58 -6.90 -3.60
C GLY A 277 -20.50 -7.99 -3.74
N GLU A 278 -20.88 -9.22 -4.02
CA GLU A 278 -19.96 -10.35 -4.14
C GLU A 278 -19.11 -10.35 -5.43
N ASP A 279 -19.45 -9.49 -6.41
CA ASP A 279 -18.72 -9.35 -7.68
C ASP A 279 -17.58 -8.29 -7.62
N ILE A 280 -17.27 -7.76 -6.46
CA ILE A 280 -16.19 -6.80 -6.29
C ILE A 280 -14.84 -7.44 -6.66
N LYS A 281 -14.05 -6.71 -7.46
CA LYS A 281 -12.70 -7.10 -7.89
C LYS A 281 -11.74 -5.92 -7.80
N SER A 282 -10.47 -6.22 -7.56
CA SER A 282 -9.43 -5.20 -7.63
C SER A 282 -9.32 -4.62 -9.04
N VAL A 283 -9.13 -3.32 -9.14
CA VAL A 283 -8.77 -2.65 -10.39
C VAL A 283 -7.36 -3.06 -10.76
N ALA A 284 -7.13 -3.49 -11.99
CA ALA A 284 -5.77 -3.72 -12.47
C ALA A 284 -5.03 -2.38 -12.57
N ALA A 285 -3.86 -2.27 -11.94
CA ALA A 285 -3.12 -1.02 -11.84
C ALA A 285 -2.84 -0.36 -13.20
N GLN A 286 -2.56 -1.17 -14.24
CA GLN A 286 -2.38 -0.67 -15.61
C GLN A 286 -3.65 -0.07 -16.23
N ASN A 287 -4.81 -0.35 -15.67
CA ASN A 287 -6.12 0.14 -16.12
C ASN A 287 -6.71 1.18 -15.14
N SER A 288 -5.93 1.64 -14.18
CA SER A 288 -6.37 2.71 -13.27
C SER A 288 -6.69 3.99 -14.05
N ASP A 289 -7.74 4.69 -13.63
CA ASP A 289 -8.09 6.02 -14.17
C ASP A 289 -7.01 7.06 -13.82
N ASN A 290 -6.20 6.80 -12.80
CA ASN A 290 -5.06 7.62 -12.45
C ASN A 290 -3.90 7.40 -13.43
N SER A 291 -3.53 8.46 -14.14
CA SER A 291 -2.49 8.39 -15.18
C SER A 291 -1.09 8.03 -14.66
N ILE A 292 -0.77 8.37 -13.41
CA ILE A 292 0.53 8.04 -12.81
C ILE A 292 0.55 6.56 -12.42
N ILE A 293 -0.52 6.05 -11.80
CA ILE A 293 -0.64 4.61 -11.46
C ILE A 293 -0.57 3.77 -12.72
N SER A 294 -1.42 4.06 -13.71
CA SER A 294 -1.45 3.30 -14.97
C SER A 294 -0.14 3.44 -15.76
N GLY A 295 0.46 4.64 -15.79
CA GLY A 295 1.74 4.88 -16.45
C GLY A 295 2.90 4.13 -15.81
N ALA A 296 3.03 4.18 -14.48
CA ALA A 296 4.06 3.46 -13.73
C ALA A 296 3.91 1.93 -13.90
N SER A 297 2.68 1.42 -13.79
CA SER A 297 2.40 -0.01 -13.94
C SER A 297 2.74 -0.50 -15.35
N ASN A 298 2.36 0.23 -16.40
CA ASN A 298 2.71 -0.10 -17.77
C ASN A 298 4.23 -0.05 -18.01
N PHE A 299 4.93 0.94 -17.42
CA PHE A 299 6.39 1.00 -17.48
C PHE A 299 7.02 -0.24 -16.83
N LEU A 300 6.56 -0.65 -15.66
CA LEU A 300 7.06 -1.85 -14.96
C LEU A 300 6.79 -3.13 -15.76
N ILE A 301 5.57 -3.30 -16.28
CA ILE A 301 5.22 -4.46 -17.14
C ILE A 301 6.15 -4.56 -18.35
N GLN A 302 6.45 -3.44 -19.00
CA GLN A 302 7.35 -3.43 -20.16
C GLN A 302 8.80 -3.71 -19.78
N THR A 303 9.24 -3.20 -18.62
CA THR A 303 10.61 -3.34 -18.13
C THR A 303 10.94 -4.78 -17.72
N TYR A 304 10.00 -5.45 -17.05
CA TYR A 304 10.17 -6.80 -16.47
C TYR A 304 9.50 -7.92 -17.29
N SER A 305 8.83 -7.57 -18.39
CA SER A 305 8.02 -8.53 -19.19
C SER A 305 6.84 -9.14 -18.40
N GLY A 306 6.44 -8.51 -17.30
CA GLY A 306 5.37 -8.90 -16.37
C GLY A 306 5.64 -8.36 -14.98
N LEU A 307 4.66 -8.47 -14.08
CA LEU A 307 4.80 -7.97 -12.71
C LEU A 307 5.33 -9.05 -11.75
N GLU A 308 5.24 -10.32 -12.12
CA GLU A 308 5.66 -11.45 -11.28
C GLU A 308 7.18 -11.48 -11.04
N ASP A 309 7.97 -10.99 -12.00
CA ASP A 309 9.44 -10.98 -11.98
C ASP A 309 10.04 -9.69 -11.41
N ILE A 310 9.20 -8.77 -10.90
CA ILE A 310 9.68 -7.50 -10.34
C ILE A 310 10.61 -7.75 -9.16
N GLN A 311 11.77 -7.08 -9.22
CA GLN A 311 12.73 -6.97 -8.13
C GLN A 311 12.72 -5.55 -7.58
N SER A 312 13.06 -5.41 -6.30
CA SER A 312 13.22 -4.08 -5.69
C SER A 312 14.27 -3.26 -6.45
N SER A 313 13.86 -2.11 -6.94
CA SER A 313 14.70 -1.29 -7.84
C SER A 313 14.17 0.14 -7.95
N GLN A 314 15.02 0.99 -8.48
CA GLN A 314 14.75 2.41 -8.69
C GLN A 314 14.89 2.75 -10.16
N TRP A 315 13.94 3.51 -10.68
CA TRP A 315 13.88 3.88 -12.09
C TRP A 315 13.54 5.36 -12.27
N ASP A 316 14.00 5.91 -13.39
CA ASP A 316 13.53 7.19 -13.90
C ASP A 316 12.85 6.92 -15.23
N PHE A 317 11.62 7.36 -15.42
CA PHE A 317 10.91 7.23 -16.69
C PHE A 317 10.18 8.53 -17.06
N ASN A 318 9.77 8.69 -18.31
CA ASN A 318 9.03 9.86 -18.75
C ASN A 318 7.55 9.55 -18.88
N LEU A 319 6.71 10.36 -18.26
CA LEU A 319 5.27 10.29 -18.39
C LEU A 319 4.71 11.66 -18.80
N ALA A 320 4.09 11.72 -19.98
CA ALA A 320 3.50 12.93 -20.55
C ALA A 320 4.46 14.14 -20.63
N GLY A 321 5.77 13.89 -20.79
CA GLY A 321 6.79 14.92 -20.91
C GLY A 321 7.47 15.30 -19.58
N ASP A 322 6.99 14.82 -18.45
CA ASP A 322 7.60 14.99 -17.13
C ASP A 322 8.36 13.72 -16.71
N ARG A 323 9.53 13.92 -16.10
CA ARG A 323 10.35 12.84 -15.56
C ARG A 323 9.79 12.39 -14.24
N GLN A 324 9.63 11.09 -14.09
CA GLN A 324 9.13 10.46 -12.89
C GLN A 324 10.26 9.70 -12.19
N TYR A 325 10.41 9.91 -10.89
CA TYR A 325 11.25 9.10 -10.02
C TYR A 325 10.39 7.98 -9.45
N LEU A 326 10.70 6.74 -9.82
CA LEU A 326 9.96 5.56 -9.42
C LEU A 326 10.82 4.68 -8.52
N GLU A 327 10.26 4.24 -7.42
CA GLU A 327 10.79 3.14 -6.61
C GLU A 327 9.77 2.02 -6.55
N VAL A 328 10.23 0.82 -6.76
CA VAL A 328 9.44 -0.40 -6.60
C VAL A 328 10.12 -1.31 -5.61
N VAL A 329 9.36 -1.82 -4.65
CA VAL A 329 9.85 -2.77 -3.64
C VAL A 329 8.90 -3.94 -3.56
N ARG A 330 9.46 -5.16 -3.62
CA ARG A 330 8.71 -6.38 -3.35
C ARG A 330 8.65 -6.62 -1.85
N PHE A 331 7.45 -6.74 -1.33
CA PHE A 331 7.17 -6.95 0.08
C PHE A 331 6.50 -8.31 0.29
N GLY A 332 7.11 -9.15 1.12
CA GLY A 332 6.59 -10.46 1.49
C GLY A 332 6.90 -10.75 2.96
N ASP A 333 6.06 -11.54 3.61
CA ASP A 333 6.13 -11.84 5.05
C ASP A 333 6.56 -13.28 5.37
N GLY A 334 6.77 -14.11 4.36
CA GLY A 334 7.06 -15.54 4.53
C GLY A 334 5.84 -16.42 4.80
N TYR A 335 4.60 -15.85 4.83
CA TYR A 335 3.34 -16.56 4.99
C TYR A 335 2.46 -16.47 3.73
N ASN A 336 3.09 -16.52 2.56
CA ASN A 336 2.45 -16.42 1.24
C ASN A 336 1.83 -15.05 0.93
N LEU A 337 2.23 -14.00 1.62
CA LEU A 337 1.95 -12.64 1.20
C LEU A 337 3.04 -12.18 0.23
N ASP A 338 2.65 -11.62 -0.88
CA ASP A 338 3.54 -11.13 -1.92
C ASP A 338 2.93 -9.89 -2.57
N TRP A 339 3.43 -8.72 -2.19
CA TRP A 339 2.94 -7.44 -2.67
C TRP A 339 4.05 -6.63 -3.32
N ILE A 340 3.65 -5.72 -4.18
CA ILE A 340 4.53 -4.77 -4.85
C ILE A 340 4.15 -3.38 -4.38
N VAL A 341 5.06 -2.73 -3.67
CA VAL A 341 4.95 -1.33 -3.23
C VAL A 341 5.58 -0.46 -4.30
N VAL A 342 4.86 0.54 -4.77
CA VAL A 342 5.34 1.48 -5.81
C VAL A 342 5.19 2.90 -5.29
N LEU A 343 6.26 3.67 -5.38
CA LEU A 343 6.30 5.10 -5.08
C LEU A 343 6.73 5.84 -6.34
N VAL A 344 5.96 6.85 -6.74
CA VAL A 344 6.22 7.67 -7.93
C VAL A 344 6.21 9.14 -7.53
N MET A 345 7.25 9.88 -7.90
CA MET A 345 7.37 11.31 -7.62
C MET A 345 7.78 12.05 -8.89
N PRO A 346 6.96 13.00 -9.39
CA PRO A 346 7.31 13.83 -10.53
C PRO A 346 8.50 14.77 -10.23
N GLU A 347 9.41 14.91 -11.20
CA GLU A 347 10.55 15.87 -11.07
C GLU A 347 10.06 17.30 -10.95
N SER A 348 8.96 17.65 -11.60
CA SER A 348 8.34 18.97 -11.55
C SER A 348 8.04 19.43 -10.12
N ASP A 349 7.59 18.55 -9.21
CA ASP A 349 7.28 18.89 -7.82
C ASP A 349 8.48 19.43 -7.05
N PHE A 350 9.69 19.01 -7.42
CA PHE A 350 10.93 19.46 -6.79
C PHE A 350 11.50 20.71 -7.48
N MET A 351 11.29 20.85 -8.80
CA MET A 351 11.79 21.98 -9.56
C MET A 351 11.02 23.29 -9.25
N GLU A 352 9.71 23.21 -8.97
CA GLU A 352 8.90 24.37 -8.62
C GLU A 352 9.34 25.02 -7.31
N LYS A 353 9.72 24.24 -6.30
CA LYS A 353 10.25 24.76 -5.01
C LYS A 353 11.54 25.54 -5.18
N ILE A 354 12.37 25.20 -6.15
CA ILE A 354 13.63 25.92 -6.42
C ILE A 354 13.36 27.24 -7.15
N ASN A 355 12.40 27.27 -8.06
CA ASN A 355 12.06 28.46 -8.82
C ASN A 355 11.34 29.54 -7.96
N GLN A 356 10.83 29.16 -6.79
CA GLN A 356 10.15 30.05 -5.84
C GLN A 356 11.08 30.56 -4.72
N SER A 357 12.32 30.06 -4.62
CA SER A 357 13.36 30.46 -3.64
C SER A 357 14.37 31.42 -4.26
#